data_27fa50d2c58085e7820a6deb467d0a1a
#
_entry.id   27fa50d2c58085e7820a6deb467d0a1a
#
_cell.length_a   1.000
_cell.length_b   1.000
_cell.length_c   1.000
_cell.angle_alpha   90.00
_cell.angle_beta   90.00
_cell.angle_gamma   90.00
#
_symmetry.space_group_name_H-M   'P 1'
#
loop_
_entity.id
_entity.type
_entity.pdbx_description
1 polymer ?
#
loop_
_entity_poly.entity_id
_entity_poly.type
_entity_poly.pdbx_seq_one_letter_code
_entity_poly.pdbx_strand_id
1 'polypeptide(L)'
;MTKNYNDLGVEFKYLIVNDMDQKYGLWVNTVGFQSIQPNSPYPLKDHPTGYFFNAQKGRILREYQLVYITKGRGVFSSETTPEKQVCKGRLMVLFPGQWHTYYPYVQTGWNEYYIGFEGAVIDDMVKGGFLSKENQVLEVGLNEELVSLFSRALEIAEADKISSQQYLAGIVLHMIGMILSISKNKIFEVGDVDQKIEQAKIIMNENVFKDVDPEELAMKLNISYSWFRKVFKDYTGYAPAKYFQELKLRKAKQLLVGTSLSVKEISFMLDYKSTEHFFSSFKKRTGFTPLEYRSYGVNVKT
;
A
#
# COMPACT_ATOMS: atom_id res chain seq x y z
N MET A 1 -23.75 5.77 -20.59
CA MET A 1 -23.57 7.24 -20.59
C MET A 1 -22.61 7.55 -19.48
N THR A 2 -21.36 7.88 -19.79
CA THR A 2 -20.38 8.36 -18.83
C THR A 2 -20.81 9.75 -18.37
N LYS A 3 -21.27 9.88 -17.12
CA LYS A 3 -21.53 11.17 -16.50
C LYS A 3 -20.22 11.97 -16.49
N ASN A 4 -20.24 13.17 -17.05
CA ASN A 4 -19.11 14.09 -17.04
C ASN A 4 -18.98 14.62 -15.61
N TYR A 5 -18.04 14.11 -14.83
CA TYR A 5 -17.84 14.42 -13.40
C TYR A 5 -17.43 15.87 -13.09
N ASN A 6 -17.27 16.73 -14.11
CA ASN A 6 -16.93 18.15 -13.93
C ASN A 6 -18.08 19.04 -13.43
N ASP A 7 -19.33 18.55 -13.49
CA ASP A 7 -20.55 19.28 -13.06
C ASP A 7 -21.21 18.68 -11.81
N LEU A 8 -20.55 17.73 -11.12
CA LEU A 8 -21.13 17.05 -9.97
C LEU A 8 -21.05 17.96 -8.73
N GLY A 9 -22.24 18.33 -8.24
CA GLY A 9 -22.42 19.07 -7.00
C GLY A 9 -21.93 18.26 -5.78
N VAL A 10 -22.81 17.67 -5.02
CA VAL A 10 -22.50 16.88 -3.82
C VAL A 10 -23.14 15.51 -3.96
N GLU A 11 -22.35 14.45 -3.87
CA GLU A 11 -22.83 13.07 -3.84
C GLU A 11 -22.22 12.37 -2.62
N PHE A 12 -23.04 11.80 -1.75
CA PHE A 12 -22.55 11.01 -0.62
C PHE A 12 -23.56 9.95 -0.21
N LYS A 13 -23.06 8.86 0.35
CA LYS A 13 -23.84 7.77 0.89
C LYS A 13 -23.33 7.37 2.26
N TYR A 14 -24.26 7.21 3.22
CA TYR A 14 -24.04 6.54 4.51
C TYR A 14 -24.61 5.13 4.40
N LEU A 15 -23.78 4.14 4.75
CA LEU A 15 -24.09 2.73 4.56
C LEU A 15 -24.53 2.09 5.86
N ILE A 16 -25.50 1.20 5.77
CA ILE A 16 -25.86 0.33 6.87
C ILE A 16 -24.92 -0.88 6.84
N VAL A 17 -24.34 -1.20 8.00
CA VAL A 17 -23.39 -2.30 8.17
C VAL A 17 -24.01 -3.31 9.14
N ASN A 18 -24.09 -4.57 8.74
CA ASN A 18 -24.62 -5.66 9.55
C ASN A 18 -23.49 -6.53 10.17
N ASP A 19 -23.83 -7.43 11.07
CA ASP A 19 -22.86 -8.31 11.75
C ASP A 19 -22.04 -9.20 10.79
N MET A 20 -22.60 -9.58 9.64
CA MET A 20 -21.89 -10.40 8.65
C MET A 20 -20.87 -9.56 7.88
N ASP A 21 -21.17 -8.30 7.60
CA ASP A 21 -20.24 -7.38 7.00
C ASP A 21 -19.04 -7.12 7.91
N GLN A 22 -19.29 -6.95 9.23
CA GLN A 22 -18.23 -6.78 10.22
C GLN A 22 -17.32 -8.02 10.33
N LYS A 23 -17.88 -9.23 10.24
CA LYS A 23 -17.11 -10.49 10.23
C LYS A 23 -16.18 -10.62 9.02
N TYR A 24 -16.42 -9.87 7.94
CA TYR A 24 -15.50 -9.81 6.80
C TYR A 24 -14.16 -9.14 7.15
N GLY A 25 -14.13 -8.38 8.24
CA GLY A 25 -12.92 -7.75 8.79
C GLY A 25 -12.59 -6.38 8.23
N LEU A 26 -13.33 -5.90 7.25
CA LEU A 26 -13.30 -4.54 6.69
C LEU A 26 -14.67 -4.19 6.14
N TRP A 27 -15.19 -3.04 6.51
CA TRP A 27 -16.47 -2.51 6.00
C TRP A 27 -16.41 -1.00 5.79
N VAL A 28 -17.29 -0.48 4.94
CA VAL A 28 -17.37 0.93 4.57
C VAL A 28 -18.62 1.55 5.18
N ASN A 29 -18.46 2.65 5.91
CA ASN A 29 -19.56 3.41 6.52
C ASN A 29 -20.02 4.56 5.64
N THR A 30 -19.08 5.21 4.95
CA THR A 30 -19.36 6.42 4.17
C THR A 30 -18.56 6.44 2.89
N VAL A 31 -19.13 7.02 1.84
CA VAL A 31 -18.43 7.33 0.60
C VAL A 31 -19.03 8.59 0.01
N GLY A 32 -18.22 9.46 -0.56
CA GLY A 32 -18.74 10.68 -1.16
C GLY A 32 -17.74 11.45 -2.02
N PHE A 33 -18.31 12.41 -2.71
CA PHE A 33 -17.63 13.44 -3.49
C PHE A 33 -18.27 14.79 -3.21
N GLN A 34 -17.44 15.82 -3.03
CA GLN A 34 -17.88 17.21 -2.87
C GLN A 34 -17.06 18.14 -3.73
N SER A 35 -17.73 19.04 -4.43
CA SER A 35 -17.14 20.15 -5.16
C SER A 35 -17.47 21.46 -4.45
N ILE A 36 -16.52 21.98 -3.68
CA ILE A 36 -16.66 23.24 -2.96
C ILE A 36 -16.15 24.36 -3.87
N GLN A 37 -17.07 25.22 -4.29
CA GLN A 37 -16.72 26.34 -5.17
C GLN A 37 -16.02 27.46 -4.37
N PRO A 38 -15.22 28.31 -5.04
CA PRO A 38 -14.68 29.52 -4.41
C PRO A 38 -15.79 30.36 -3.78
N ASN A 39 -15.52 30.92 -2.59
CA ASN A 39 -16.42 31.73 -1.78
C ASN A 39 -17.71 30.99 -1.29
N SER A 40 -17.74 29.65 -1.39
CA SER A 40 -18.81 28.85 -0.79
C SER A 40 -18.54 28.56 0.70
N PRO A 41 -19.60 28.40 1.53
CA PRO A 41 -19.44 27.98 2.91
C PRO A 41 -18.91 26.55 2.98
N TYR A 42 -18.11 26.26 4.03
CA TYR A 42 -17.61 24.93 4.32
C TYR A 42 -17.70 24.64 5.82
N PRO A 43 -18.11 23.44 6.24
CA PRO A 43 -18.69 22.36 5.43
C PRO A 43 -20.08 22.73 4.87
N LEU A 44 -20.52 21.98 3.84
CA LEU A 44 -21.87 22.15 3.30
C LEU A 44 -22.90 21.70 4.34
N LYS A 45 -24.09 22.35 4.34
CA LYS A 45 -25.09 22.21 5.42
C LYS A 45 -25.81 20.86 5.46
N ASP A 46 -25.73 20.06 4.41
CA ASP A 46 -26.58 18.88 4.21
C ASP A 46 -25.99 17.57 4.81
N HIS A 47 -24.93 17.66 5.62
CA HIS A 47 -24.36 16.50 6.31
C HIS A 47 -25.15 16.14 7.59
N PRO A 48 -25.38 14.84 7.88
CA PRO A 48 -25.91 14.41 9.16
C PRO A 48 -25.06 14.91 10.32
N THR A 49 -25.71 15.12 11.48
CA THR A 49 -25.08 15.69 12.69
C THR A 49 -23.77 15.01 13.12
N GLY A 50 -23.62 13.70 12.90
CA GLY A 50 -22.40 12.94 13.24
C GLY A 50 -21.20 13.23 12.33
N TYR A 51 -21.43 13.79 11.13
CA TYR A 51 -20.38 14.11 10.15
C TYR A 51 -20.23 15.64 9.93
N PHE A 52 -21.19 16.41 10.44
CA PHE A 52 -21.08 17.85 10.41
C PHE A 52 -20.03 18.32 11.42
N PHE A 53 -19.14 19.19 11.02
CA PHE A 53 -18.18 19.79 11.92
C PHE A 53 -17.94 21.26 11.61
N ASN A 54 -17.53 22.00 12.62
CA ASN A 54 -17.03 23.35 12.43
C ASN A 54 -15.54 23.29 12.14
N ALA A 55 -15.10 23.82 11.01
CA ALA A 55 -13.69 23.80 10.61
C ALA A 55 -12.73 24.40 11.65
N GLN A 56 -13.19 25.39 12.42
CA GLN A 56 -12.40 25.99 13.50
C GLN A 56 -12.31 25.12 14.75
N LYS A 57 -13.33 24.30 15.04
CA LYS A 57 -13.37 23.41 16.21
C LYS A 57 -12.81 22.02 15.91
N GLY A 58 -12.79 21.62 14.64
CA GLY A 58 -12.46 20.26 14.22
C GLY A 58 -13.51 19.24 14.65
N ARG A 59 -13.14 17.97 14.53
CA ARG A 59 -13.97 16.82 14.94
C ARG A 59 -13.13 15.61 15.31
N ILE A 60 -13.78 14.60 15.90
CA ILE A 60 -13.25 13.24 16.11
C ILE A 60 -14.20 12.28 15.41
N LEU A 61 -13.68 11.46 14.50
CA LEU A 61 -14.42 10.38 13.86
C LEU A 61 -14.16 9.05 14.58
N ARG A 62 -15.07 8.10 14.44
CA ARG A 62 -14.89 6.73 14.94
C ARG A 62 -14.32 5.77 13.91
N GLU A 63 -14.22 6.21 12.66
CA GLU A 63 -13.75 5.46 11.50
C GLU A 63 -12.43 6.00 10.95
N TYR A 64 -11.73 5.18 10.17
CA TYR A 64 -10.69 5.67 9.27
C TYR A 64 -11.33 6.37 8.08
N GLN A 65 -10.66 7.36 7.55
CA GLN A 65 -11.13 7.99 6.30
C GLN A 65 -9.95 8.30 5.37
N LEU A 66 -10.12 7.99 4.07
CA LEU A 66 -9.27 8.53 3.01
C LEU A 66 -10.00 9.74 2.42
N VAL A 67 -9.31 10.88 2.36
CA VAL A 67 -9.84 12.11 1.74
C VAL A 67 -8.86 12.57 0.67
N TYR A 68 -9.27 12.54 -0.59
CA TYR A 68 -8.41 12.82 -1.74
C TYR A 68 -8.82 14.13 -2.42
N ILE A 69 -7.87 15.04 -2.55
CA ILE A 69 -8.08 16.37 -3.16
C ILE A 69 -7.66 16.34 -4.62
N THR A 70 -8.60 16.57 -5.53
CA THR A 70 -8.34 16.55 -6.99
C THR A 70 -8.29 17.94 -7.63
N LYS A 71 -8.82 18.97 -6.96
CA LYS A 71 -8.80 20.37 -7.41
C LYS A 71 -8.71 21.28 -6.21
N GLY A 72 -8.11 22.45 -6.38
CA GLY A 72 -8.04 23.47 -5.32
C GLY A 72 -6.95 23.19 -4.28
N ARG A 73 -7.07 23.87 -3.14
CA ARG A 73 -6.13 23.79 -2.01
C ARG A 73 -6.81 24.25 -0.72
N GLY A 74 -6.22 23.83 0.40
CA GLY A 74 -6.71 24.16 1.73
C GLY A 74 -5.71 23.76 2.79
N VAL A 75 -6.21 23.46 3.97
CA VAL A 75 -5.43 23.17 5.18
C VAL A 75 -5.92 21.88 5.81
N PHE A 76 -4.99 21.14 6.41
CA PHE A 76 -5.24 20.01 7.30
C PHE A 76 -4.44 20.19 8.59
N SER A 77 -5.02 19.80 9.71
CA SER A 77 -4.35 19.72 11.01
C SER A 77 -4.94 18.59 11.85
N SER A 78 -4.13 17.95 12.70
CA SER A 78 -4.56 16.93 13.65
C SER A 78 -3.73 16.97 14.93
N GLU A 79 -4.04 16.12 15.91
CA GLU A 79 -3.24 15.99 17.13
C GLU A 79 -1.75 15.72 16.87
N THR A 80 -1.43 14.97 15.82
CA THR A 80 -0.04 14.55 15.49
C THR A 80 0.54 15.29 14.29
N THR A 81 -0.28 15.99 13.51
CA THR A 81 0.14 16.75 12.33
C THR A 81 -0.15 18.23 12.53
N PRO A 82 0.87 19.08 12.70
CA PRO A 82 0.70 20.53 12.69
C PRO A 82 0.01 20.99 11.42
N GLU A 83 -0.53 22.21 11.45
CA GLU A 83 -1.19 22.77 10.27
C GLU A 83 -0.34 22.65 9.01
N LYS A 84 -0.89 21.98 8.00
CA LYS A 84 -0.21 21.65 6.76
C LYS A 84 -1.08 21.99 5.56
N GLN A 85 -0.49 22.62 4.56
CA GLN A 85 -1.18 22.89 3.32
C GLN A 85 -1.47 21.58 2.56
N VAL A 86 -2.71 21.46 2.09
CA VAL A 86 -3.19 20.38 1.23
C VAL A 86 -3.64 20.97 -0.10
N CYS A 87 -3.24 20.36 -1.20
CA CYS A 87 -3.60 20.78 -2.55
C CYS A 87 -3.94 19.58 -3.44
N LYS A 88 -4.32 19.86 -4.69
CA LYS A 88 -4.59 18.81 -5.68
C LYS A 88 -3.48 17.75 -5.71
N GLY A 89 -3.85 16.48 -5.75
CA GLY A 89 -2.92 15.35 -5.72
C GLY A 89 -2.45 14.94 -4.31
N ARG A 90 -2.99 15.56 -3.27
CA ARG A 90 -2.77 15.13 -1.88
C ARG A 90 -3.93 14.28 -1.39
N LEU A 91 -3.60 13.29 -0.57
CA LEU A 91 -4.55 12.42 0.11
C LEU A 91 -4.31 12.50 1.61
N MET A 92 -5.37 12.72 2.37
CA MET A 92 -5.35 12.72 3.83
C MET A 92 -5.85 11.37 4.34
N VAL A 93 -5.17 10.82 5.35
CA VAL A 93 -5.60 9.63 6.09
C VAL A 93 -6.05 10.08 7.48
N LEU A 94 -7.32 9.91 7.79
CA LEU A 94 -7.89 10.23 9.10
C LEU A 94 -7.97 8.94 9.94
N PHE A 95 -7.70 9.07 11.23
CA PHE A 95 -7.66 7.94 12.16
C PHE A 95 -8.79 8.02 13.18
N PRO A 96 -9.40 6.89 13.56
CA PRO A 96 -10.44 6.87 14.58
C PRO A 96 -9.92 7.38 15.92
N GLY A 97 -10.78 8.11 16.64
CA GLY A 97 -10.49 8.64 17.97
C GLY A 97 -9.49 9.81 17.99
N GLN A 98 -9.01 10.29 16.85
CA GLN A 98 -8.05 11.37 16.74
C GLN A 98 -8.75 12.66 16.30
N TRP A 99 -8.50 13.75 17.03
CA TRP A 99 -8.97 15.08 16.62
C TRP A 99 -8.29 15.52 15.32
N HIS A 100 -9.06 16.09 14.41
CA HIS A 100 -8.58 16.66 13.16
C HIS A 100 -9.50 17.76 12.65
N THR A 101 -8.94 18.61 11.80
CA THR A 101 -9.69 19.58 11.00
C THR A 101 -9.06 19.71 9.61
N TYR A 102 -9.90 20.02 8.63
CA TYR A 102 -9.48 20.36 7.27
C TYR A 102 -10.54 21.24 6.59
N TYR A 103 -10.11 22.11 5.72
CA TYR A 103 -11.01 23.02 4.99
C TYR A 103 -10.31 23.63 3.78
N PRO A 104 -11.05 23.95 2.69
CA PRO A 104 -10.50 24.65 1.54
C PRO A 104 -10.21 26.12 1.85
N TYR A 105 -9.26 26.71 1.14
CA TYR A 105 -9.14 28.16 1.09
C TYR A 105 -10.34 28.73 0.36
N VAL A 106 -10.91 29.80 0.92
CA VAL A 106 -12.12 30.45 0.41
C VAL A 106 -11.97 30.88 -1.07
N GLN A 107 -10.77 31.34 -1.45
CA GLN A 107 -10.49 31.84 -2.80
C GLN A 107 -10.40 30.73 -3.87
N THR A 108 -10.13 29.49 -3.47
CA THR A 108 -9.91 28.41 -4.43
C THR A 108 -10.99 27.34 -4.40
N GLY A 109 -11.67 27.18 -3.26
CA GLY A 109 -12.45 25.99 -3.03
C GLY A 109 -11.60 24.71 -3.20
N TRP A 110 -12.22 23.56 -3.31
CA TRP A 110 -11.59 22.30 -3.72
C TRP A 110 -12.60 21.24 -4.17
N ASN A 111 -12.10 20.18 -4.80
CA ASN A 111 -12.85 18.95 -5.01
C ASN A 111 -12.24 17.86 -4.12
N GLU A 112 -13.09 17.23 -3.30
CA GLU A 112 -12.71 16.15 -2.41
C GLU A 112 -13.51 14.87 -2.66
N TYR A 113 -12.83 13.75 -2.78
CA TYR A 113 -13.39 12.41 -2.68
C TYR A 113 -13.08 11.86 -1.30
N TYR A 114 -14.03 11.15 -0.69
CA TYR A 114 -13.77 10.53 0.59
C TYR A 114 -14.44 9.16 0.70
N ILE A 115 -13.84 8.29 1.51
CA ILE A 115 -14.37 6.98 1.89
C ILE A 115 -14.00 6.70 3.34
N GLY A 116 -15.01 6.42 4.16
CA GLY A 116 -14.88 6.08 5.58
C GLY A 116 -15.09 4.59 5.80
N PHE A 117 -14.22 3.95 6.59
CA PHE A 117 -14.21 2.52 6.79
C PHE A 117 -13.65 2.13 8.16
N GLU A 118 -13.95 0.91 8.59
CA GLU A 118 -13.48 0.31 9.84
C GLU A 118 -13.15 -1.17 9.62
N GLY A 119 -12.43 -1.77 10.57
CA GLY A 119 -12.21 -3.20 10.62
C GLY A 119 -10.82 -3.63 11.06
N ALA A 120 -10.72 -4.86 11.56
CA ALA A 120 -9.48 -5.42 12.10
C ALA A 120 -8.34 -5.46 11.05
N VAL A 121 -8.67 -5.61 9.78
CA VAL A 121 -7.67 -5.61 8.69
C VAL A 121 -6.92 -4.27 8.64
N ILE A 122 -7.61 -3.15 8.81
CA ILE A 122 -6.98 -1.82 8.81
C ILE A 122 -6.25 -1.55 10.12
N ASP A 123 -6.81 -1.98 11.25
CA ASP A 123 -6.14 -1.89 12.56
C ASP A 123 -4.78 -2.60 12.53
N ASP A 124 -4.72 -3.78 11.92
CA ASP A 124 -3.47 -4.54 11.79
C ASP A 124 -2.48 -3.90 10.80
N MET A 125 -2.96 -3.24 9.73
CA MET A 125 -2.10 -2.43 8.85
C MET A 125 -1.49 -1.25 9.60
N VAL A 126 -2.24 -0.57 10.46
CA VAL A 126 -1.74 0.53 11.29
C VAL A 126 -0.73 0.02 12.32
N LYS A 127 -1.03 -1.06 13.04
CA LYS A 127 -0.09 -1.73 13.97
C LYS A 127 1.18 -2.17 13.26
N GLY A 128 1.07 -2.65 12.02
CA GLY A 128 2.19 -3.04 11.16
C GLY A 128 2.99 -1.87 10.56
N GLY A 129 2.58 -0.62 10.81
CA GLY A 129 3.27 0.59 10.33
C GLY A 129 3.07 0.88 8.83
N PHE A 130 2.06 0.27 8.19
CA PHE A 130 1.74 0.58 6.78
C PHE A 130 1.03 1.94 6.66
N LEU A 131 0.20 2.29 7.62
CA LEU A 131 -0.41 3.61 7.78
C LEU A 131 0.03 4.19 9.13
N SER A 132 0.34 5.50 9.16
CA SER A 132 0.92 6.15 10.35
C SER A 132 0.23 7.46 10.65
N LYS A 133 -0.03 7.72 11.94
CA LYS A 133 -0.58 8.98 12.44
C LYS A 133 0.39 10.15 12.29
N GLU A 134 1.69 9.88 12.16
CA GLU A 134 2.74 10.89 11.97
C GLU A 134 2.84 11.34 10.50
N ASN A 135 2.29 10.56 9.56
CA ASN A 135 2.32 10.86 8.13
C ASN A 135 0.92 10.75 7.50
N GLN A 136 0.04 11.66 7.91
CA GLN A 136 -1.36 11.65 7.49
C GLN A 136 -1.63 12.31 6.13
N VAL A 137 -0.72 13.12 5.61
CA VAL A 137 -0.88 13.81 4.32
C VAL A 137 0.11 13.22 3.32
N LEU A 138 -0.40 12.40 2.42
CA LEU A 138 0.37 11.68 1.42
C LEU A 138 0.34 12.39 0.07
N GLU A 139 1.47 12.39 -0.63
CA GLU A 139 1.56 12.94 -1.97
C GLU A 139 1.41 11.82 -3.01
N VAL A 140 0.20 11.66 -3.52
CA VAL A 140 -0.13 10.61 -4.50
C VAL A 140 -0.19 11.12 -5.94
N GLY A 141 -0.11 12.45 -6.14
CA GLY A 141 -0.31 13.07 -7.45
C GLY A 141 -1.78 13.02 -7.89
N LEU A 142 -2.06 13.58 -9.07
CA LEU A 142 -3.35 13.35 -9.73
C LEU A 142 -3.30 11.97 -10.39
N ASN A 143 -4.24 11.10 -10.01
CA ASN A 143 -4.26 9.72 -10.45
C ASN A 143 -5.68 9.33 -10.86
N GLU A 144 -5.85 9.00 -12.15
CA GLU A 144 -7.15 8.66 -12.73
C GLU A 144 -7.73 7.35 -12.18
N GLU A 145 -6.87 6.37 -11.91
CA GLU A 145 -7.29 5.10 -11.34
C GLU A 145 -7.85 5.28 -9.93
N LEU A 146 -7.21 6.13 -9.11
CA LEU A 146 -7.70 6.45 -7.77
C LEU A 146 -9.06 7.15 -7.83
N VAL A 147 -9.26 8.11 -8.74
CA VAL A 147 -10.57 8.75 -8.99
C VAL A 147 -11.60 7.72 -9.41
N SER A 148 -11.24 6.82 -10.33
CA SER A 148 -12.13 5.76 -10.80
C SER A 148 -12.57 4.81 -9.68
N LEU A 149 -11.66 4.49 -8.74
CA LEU A 149 -11.98 3.66 -7.56
C LEU A 149 -12.98 4.38 -6.63
N PHE A 150 -12.81 5.67 -6.36
CA PHE A 150 -13.79 6.45 -5.58
C PHE A 150 -15.16 6.51 -6.28
N SER A 151 -15.17 6.76 -7.58
CA SER A 151 -16.41 6.79 -8.38
C SER A 151 -17.10 5.43 -8.37
N ARG A 152 -16.31 4.35 -8.48
CA ARG A 152 -16.84 2.99 -8.41
C ARG A 152 -17.40 2.66 -7.05
N ALA A 153 -16.76 3.12 -5.98
CA ALA A 153 -17.27 2.95 -4.62
C ALA A 153 -18.63 3.65 -4.43
N LEU A 154 -18.80 4.86 -4.97
CA LEU A 154 -20.08 5.57 -4.97
C LEU A 154 -21.18 4.78 -5.71
N GLU A 155 -20.89 4.29 -6.93
CA GLU A 155 -21.83 3.49 -7.71
C GLU A 155 -22.28 2.21 -6.96
N ILE A 156 -21.35 1.51 -6.30
CA ILE A 156 -21.65 0.30 -5.54
C ILE A 156 -22.47 0.63 -4.29
N ALA A 157 -22.14 1.73 -3.60
CA ALA A 157 -22.87 2.19 -2.43
C ALA A 157 -24.30 2.63 -2.78
N GLU A 158 -24.50 3.28 -3.92
CA GLU A 158 -25.82 3.67 -4.39
C GLU A 158 -26.68 2.45 -4.81
N ALA A 159 -26.05 1.48 -5.49
CA ALA A 159 -26.75 0.29 -5.96
C ALA A 159 -27.23 -0.62 -4.83
N ASP A 160 -26.57 -0.60 -3.68
CA ASP A 160 -26.90 -1.31 -2.42
C ASP A 160 -27.36 -2.76 -2.63
N LYS A 161 -26.56 -3.53 -3.39
CA LYS A 161 -26.85 -4.93 -3.75
C LYS A 161 -26.26 -5.89 -2.72
N ILE A 162 -26.65 -7.14 -2.81
CA ILE A 162 -26.07 -8.25 -2.03
C ILE A 162 -24.51 -8.21 -2.19
N SER A 163 -23.80 -8.31 -1.08
CA SER A 163 -22.33 -8.27 -1.01
C SER A 163 -21.69 -6.94 -1.44
N SER A 164 -22.44 -5.83 -1.47
CA SER A 164 -21.88 -4.50 -1.73
C SER A 164 -20.78 -4.14 -0.73
N GLN A 165 -20.92 -4.50 0.55
CA GLN A 165 -19.90 -4.24 1.57
C GLN A 165 -18.58 -4.97 1.28
N GLN A 166 -18.62 -6.25 0.87
CA GLN A 166 -17.43 -7.02 0.51
C GLN A 166 -16.74 -6.46 -0.73
N TYR A 167 -17.51 -5.96 -1.69
CA TYR A 167 -16.96 -5.29 -2.87
C TYR A 167 -16.29 -3.95 -2.49
N LEU A 168 -16.95 -3.13 -1.68
CA LEU A 168 -16.40 -1.87 -1.16
C LEU A 168 -15.12 -2.09 -0.35
N ALA A 169 -15.08 -3.11 0.50
CA ALA A 169 -13.89 -3.53 1.22
C ALA A 169 -12.71 -3.83 0.27
N GLY A 170 -12.98 -4.55 -0.82
CA GLY A 170 -11.98 -4.81 -1.86
C GLY A 170 -11.46 -3.53 -2.53
N ILE A 171 -12.34 -2.56 -2.79
CA ILE A 171 -11.94 -1.24 -3.33
C ILE A 171 -11.05 -0.49 -2.34
N VAL A 172 -11.39 -0.45 -1.04
CA VAL A 172 -10.56 0.19 0.00
C VAL A 172 -9.17 -0.43 0.06
N LEU A 173 -9.08 -1.76 0.05
CA LEU A 173 -7.78 -2.45 0.05
C LEU A 173 -6.95 -2.13 -1.20
N HIS A 174 -7.60 -2.05 -2.36
CA HIS A 174 -6.94 -1.65 -3.62
C HIS A 174 -6.41 -0.21 -3.51
N MET A 175 -7.23 0.74 -3.06
CA MET A 175 -6.82 2.14 -2.84
C MET A 175 -5.61 2.22 -1.90
N ILE A 176 -5.65 1.55 -0.76
CA ILE A 176 -4.54 1.56 0.21
C ILE A 176 -3.27 0.99 -0.41
N GLY A 177 -3.35 -0.17 -1.07
CA GLY A 177 -2.20 -0.78 -1.75
C GLY A 177 -1.57 0.15 -2.78
N MET A 178 -2.40 0.81 -3.60
CA MET A 178 -1.96 1.77 -4.60
C MET A 178 -1.31 3.02 -3.97
N ILE A 179 -1.94 3.62 -2.95
CA ILE A 179 -1.42 4.78 -2.23
C ILE A 179 -0.06 4.48 -1.61
N LEU A 180 0.09 3.32 -0.97
CA LEU A 180 1.35 2.88 -0.38
C LEU A 180 2.44 2.67 -1.43
N SER A 181 2.09 2.09 -2.57
CA SER A 181 3.00 1.91 -3.70
C SER A 181 3.50 3.25 -4.23
N ILE A 182 2.59 4.17 -4.55
CA ILE A 182 2.93 5.51 -5.06
C ILE A 182 3.80 6.26 -4.06
N SER A 183 3.41 6.29 -2.78
CA SER A 183 4.14 7.02 -1.73
C SER A 183 5.55 6.48 -1.50
N LYS A 184 5.74 5.16 -1.58
CA LYS A 184 7.07 4.54 -1.45
C LYS A 184 7.92 4.78 -2.69
N ASN A 185 7.37 4.62 -3.89
CA ASN A 185 8.13 4.81 -5.12
C ASN A 185 8.66 6.24 -5.25
N LYS A 186 7.87 7.26 -4.88
CA LYS A 186 8.33 8.66 -4.89
C LYS A 186 9.58 8.92 -4.03
N ILE A 187 9.76 8.19 -2.93
CA ILE A 187 10.95 8.31 -2.07
C ILE A 187 12.20 7.83 -2.83
N PHE A 188 12.04 6.87 -3.74
CA PHE A 188 13.15 6.24 -4.48
C PHE A 188 13.39 6.88 -5.87
N GLU A 189 12.44 7.63 -6.42
CA GLU A 189 12.59 8.37 -7.69
C GLU A 189 13.62 9.51 -7.62
N VAL A 190 13.99 9.95 -6.40
CA VAL A 190 14.97 11.01 -6.20
C VAL A 190 16.39 10.44 -6.32
N GLY A 191 17.10 10.76 -7.42
CA GLY A 191 18.53 10.49 -7.58
C GLY A 191 18.91 9.11 -8.11
N ASP A 192 18.16 8.51 -9.02
CA ASP A 192 18.40 7.21 -9.67
C ASP A 192 18.48 6.02 -8.68
N VAL A 193 17.89 6.17 -7.49
CA VAL A 193 17.96 5.16 -6.43
C VAL A 193 17.23 3.88 -6.84
N ASP A 194 16.04 4.02 -7.39
CA ASP A 194 15.23 2.94 -7.91
C ASP A 194 15.96 2.15 -9.01
N GLN A 195 16.58 2.87 -9.97
CA GLN A 195 17.36 2.25 -11.05
C GLN A 195 18.55 1.45 -10.52
N LYS A 196 19.28 1.97 -9.54
CA LYS A 196 20.41 1.27 -8.92
C LYS A 196 19.97 0.02 -8.16
N ILE A 197 18.83 0.08 -7.45
CA ILE A 197 18.28 -1.08 -6.75
C ILE A 197 17.78 -2.13 -7.74
N GLU A 198 17.08 -1.74 -8.81
CA GLU A 198 16.66 -2.66 -9.86
C GLU A 198 17.86 -3.30 -10.57
N GLN A 199 18.90 -2.51 -10.88
CA GLN A 199 20.14 -3.04 -11.46
C GLN A 199 20.82 -4.05 -10.51
N ALA A 200 20.86 -3.78 -9.20
CA ALA A 200 21.37 -4.73 -8.21
C ALA A 200 20.58 -6.04 -8.22
N LYS A 201 19.25 -5.98 -8.27
CA LYS A 201 18.37 -7.16 -8.34
C LYS A 201 18.61 -7.98 -9.61
N ILE A 202 18.81 -7.31 -10.75
CA ILE A 202 19.14 -7.97 -12.03
C ILE A 202 20.46 -8.71 -11.90
N ILE A 203 21.53 -8.03 -11.45
CA ILE A 203 22.86 -8.64 -11.27
C ILE A 203 22.80 -9.84 -10.32
N MET A 204 22.10 -9.72 -9.20
CA MET A 204 21.90 -10.83 -8.26
C MET A 204 21.16 -12.01 -8.90
N ASN A 205 20.13 -11.75 -9.68
CA ASN A 205 19.36 -12.82 -10.34
C ASN A 205 20.17 -13.54 -11.43
N GLU A 206 20.92 -12.80 -12.24
CA GLU A 206 21.81 -13.36 -13.28
C GLU A 206 22.94 -14.19 -12.68
N ASN A 207 23.42 -13.83 -11.49
CA ASN A 207 24.51 -14.51 -10.80
C ASN A 207 24.02 -15.46 -9.67
N VAL A 208 22.76 -15.94 -9.73
CA VAL A 208 22.19 -16.81 -8.68
C VAL A 208 22.94 -18.13 -8.49
N PHE A 209 23.69 -18.57 -9.48
CA PHE A 209 24.55 -19.77 -9.47
C PHE A 209 25.98 -19.51 -9.02
N LYS A 210 26.34 -18.30 -8.65
CA LYS A 210 27.65 -17.89 -8.13
C LYS A 210 27.48 -17.23 -6.79
N ASP A 211 28.57 -16.85 -6.17
CA ASP A 211 28.51 -15.95 -5.01
C ASP A 211 28.47 -14.51 -5.48
N VAL A 212 27.72 -13.66 -4.78
CA VAL A 212 27.64 -12.23 -5.02
C VAL A 212 27.95 -11.53 -3.70
N ASP A 213 29.09 -10.88 -3.65
CA ASP A 213 29.45 -10.02 -2.51
C ASP A 213 28.68 -8.70 -2.63
N PRO A 214 27.83 -8.37 -1.63
CA PRO A 214 27.09 -7.12 -1.64
C PRO A 214 27.97 -5.86 -1.58
N GLU A 215 29.17 -5.92 -1.05
CA GLU A 215 30.12 -4.79 -1.02
C GLU A 215 30.68 -4.53 -2.41
N GLU A 216 31.12 -5.58 -3.11
CA GLU A 216 31.54 -5.46 -4.53
C GLU A 216 30.39 -4.98 -5.41
N LEU A 217 29.17 -5.43 -5.15
CA LEU A 217 27.99 -4.99 -5.89
C LEU A 217 27.74 -3.49 -5.69
N ALA A 218 27.85 -3.00 -4.47
CA ALA A 218 27.71 -1.57 -4.17
C ALA A 218 28.80 -0.74 -4.89
N MET A 219 30.05 -1.21 -4.92
CA MET A 219 31.15 -0.57 -5.66
C MET A 219 30.85 -0.50 -7.16
N LYS A 220 30.33 -1.59 -7.76
CA LYS A 220 29.94 -1.61 -9.19
C LYS A 220 28.83 -0.62 -9.51
N LEU A 221 27.98 -0.31 -8.54
CA LEU A 221 26.88 0.66 -8.67
C LEU A 221 27.29 2.10 -8.32
N ASN A 222 28.60 2.32 -7.98
CA ASN A 222 29.15 3.61 -7.57
C ASN A 222 28.42 4.21 -6.35
N ILE A 223 28.17 3.36 -5.32
CA ILE A 223 27.51 3.76 -4.07
C ILE A 223 28.23 3.15 -2.86
N SER A 224 28.14 3.81 -1.72
CA SER A 224 28.69 3.25 -0.47
C SER A 224 27.88 2.04 -0.02
N TYR A 225 28.54 1.01 0.51
CA TYR A 225 27.85 -0.20 0.98
C TYR A 225 26.84 0.09 2.11
N SER A 226 27.18 0.98 3.04
CA SER A 226 26.28 1.35 4.14
C SER A 226 24.98 1.94 3.63
N TRP A 227 25.05 2.84 2.65
CA TRP A 227 23.89 3.45 2.00
C TRP A 227 23.12 2.40 1.18
N PHE A 228 23.81 1.60 0.37
CA PHE A 228 23.21 0.51 -0.42
C PHE A 228 22.43 -0.46 0.47
N ARG A 229 23.04 -0.93 1.56
CA ARG A 229 22.40 -1.87 2.49
C ARG A 229 21.11 -1.31 3.10
N LYS A 230 21.11 -0.03 3.50
CA LYS A 230 19.94 0.63 4.05
C LYS A 230 18.82 0.74 3.01
N VAL A 231 19.13 1.38 1.87
CA VAL A 231 18.14 1.67 0.83
C VAL A 231 17.60 0.40 0.18
N PHE A 232 18.46 -0.59 -0.07
CA PHE A 232 18.04 -1.88 -0.60
C PHE A 232 17.07 -2.60 0.36
N LYS A 233 17.31 -2.51 1.68
CA LYS A 233 16.38 -3.04 2.68
C LYS A 233 15.06 -2.28 2.71
N ASP A 234 15.10 -0.96 2.62
CA ASP A 234 13.89 -0.12 2.61
C ASP A 234 13.04 -0.40 1.36
N TYR A 235 13.69 -0.64 0.21
CA TYR A 235 13.05 -0.95 -1.06
C TYR A 235 12.49 -2.39 -1.14
N THR A 236 13.28 -3.40 -0.72
CA THR A 236 12.96 -4.83 -0.93
C THR A 236 12.40 -5.53 0.31
N GLY A 237 12.50 -4.91 1.48
CA GLY A 237 12.22 -5.53 2.79
C GLY A 237 13.37 -6.39 3.34
N TYR A 238 14.43 -6.65 2.56
CA TYR A 238 15.57 -7.49 2.95
C TYR A 238 16.90 -6.77 2.75
N ALA A 239 17.86 -6.98 3.66
CA ALA A 239 19.24 -6.61 3.38
C ALA A 239 19.78 -7.38 2.16
N PRO A 240 20.74 -6.83 1.36
CA PRO A 240 21.18 -7.42 0.09
C PRO A 240 21.59 -8.90 0.21
N ALA A 241 22.43 -9.26 1.18
CA ALA A 241 22.85 -10.64 1.41
C ALA A 241 21.66 -11.58 1.70
N LYS A 242 20.68 -11.13 2.51
CA LYS A 242 19.48 -11.90 2.81
C LYS A 242 18.61 -12.07 1.56
N TYR A 243 18.43 -11.02 0.77
CA TYR A 243 17.71 -11.06 -0.49
C TYR A 243 18.33 -12.08 -1.46
N PHE A 244 19.65 -12.07 -1.59
CA PHE A 244 20.35 -13.01 -2.45
C PHE A 244 20.16 -14.48 -1.99
N GLN A 245 20.18 -14.72 -0.69
CA GLN A 245 19.86 -16.04 -0.14
C GLN A 245 18.41 -16.47 -0.42
N GLU A 246 17.44 -15.53 -0.43
CA GLU A 246 16.05 -15.84 -0.84
C GLU A 246 15.96 -16.18 -2.34
N LEU A 247 16.76 -15.51 -3.19
CA LEU A 247 16.86 -15.85 -4.61
C LEU A 247 17.41 -17.28 -4.82
N LYS A 248 18.52 -17.63 -4.14
CA LYS A 248 19.10 -18.99 -4.18
C LYS A 248 18.09 -20.04 -3.69
N LEU A 249 17.36 -19.76 -2.61
CA LEU A 249 16.31 -20.68 -2.13
C LEU A 249 15.17 -20.86 -3.12
N ARG A 250 14.71 -19.77 -3.73
CA ARG A 250 13.67 -19.83 -4.78
C ARG A 250 14.13 -20.65 -5.96
N LYS A 251 15.38 -20.48 -6.41
CA LYS A 251 15.97 -21.25 -7.50
C LYS A 251 16.11 -22.73 -7.14
N ALA A 252 16.53 -23.02 -5.89
CA ALA A 252 16.59 -24.39 -5.38
C ALA A 252 15.23 -25.09 -5.46
N LYS A 253 14.17 -24.44 -5.00
CA LYS A 253 12.79 -24.96 -5.09
C LYS A 253 12.39 -25.28 -6.52
N GLN A 254 12.70 -24.38 -7.47
CA GLN A 254 12.41 -24.59 -8.90
C GLN A 254 13.16 -25.80 -9.46
N LEU A 255 14.46 -25.94 -9.15
CA LEU A 255 15.27 -27.05 -9.65
C LEU A 255 14.85 -28.40 -9.04
N LEU A 256 14.51 -28.42 -7.74
CA LEU A 256 14.05 -29.64 -7.06
C LEU A 256 12.78 -30.22 -7.69
N VAL A 257 11.84 -29.37 -8.08
CA VAL A 257 10.53 -29.80 -8.63
C VAL A 257 10.56 -29.91 -10.15
N GLY A 258 11.36 -29.06 -10.81
CA GLY A 258 11.35 -28.93 -12.27
C GLY A 258 12.39 -29.78 -13.01
N THR A 259 13.32 -30.44 -12.29
CA THR A 259 14.41 -31.22 -12.93
C THR A 259 14.66 -32.55 -12.25
N SER A 260 15.36 -33.45 -12.94
CA SER A 260 15.87 -34.73 -12.41
C SER A 260 17.23 -34.60 -11.71
N LEU A 261 17.81 -33.40 -11.59
CA LEU A 261 19.11 -33.18 -10.95
C LEU A 261 19.10 -33.71 -9.51
N SER A 262 20.17 -34.38 -9.10
CA SER A 262 20.32 -34.81 -7.72
C SER A 262 20.43 -33.59 -6.76
N VAL A 263 20.09 -33.78 -5.50
CA VAL A 263 20.22 -32.70 -4.48
C VAL A 263 21.67 -32.24 -4.38
N LYS A 264 22.64 -33.14 -4.57
CA LYS A 264 24.05 -32.82 -4.60
C LYS A 264 24.40 -31.87 -5.76
N GLU A 265 23.96 -32.21 -6.97
CA GLU A 265 24.16 -31.36 -8.16
C GLU A 265 23.54 -29.97 -7.96
N ILE A 266 22.31 -29.89 -7.45
CA ILE A 266 21.64 -28.62 -7.16
C ILE A 266 22.43 -27.81 -6.14
N SER A 267 22.95 -28.45 -5.08
CA SER A 267 23.73 -27.75 -4.06
C SER A 267 25.02 -27.12 -4.62
N PHE A 268 25.72 -27.85 -5.50
CA PHE A 268 26.92 -27.34 -6.17
C PHE A 268 26.58 -26.27 -7.21
N MET A 269 25.52 -26.46 -8.02
CA MET A 269 25.08 -25.45 -8.98
C MET A 269 24.75 -24.11 -8.32
N LEU A 270 24.20 -24.13 -7.11
CA LEU A 270 23.84 -22.94 -6.36
C LEU A 270 24.98 -22.41 -5.48
N ASP A 271 26.19 -22.96 -5.66
CA ASP A 271 27.40 -22.53 -4.96
C ASP A 271 27.27 -22.57 -3.43
N TYR A 272 26.69 -23.67 -2.89
CA TYR A 272 26.72 -23.94 -1.46
C TYR A 272 28.04 -24.61 -1.08
N LYS A 273 28.61 -24.22 0.06
CA LYS A 273 29.90 -24.75 0.57
C LYS A 273 29.95 -26.28 0.70
N SER A 274 28.82 -26.91 0.99
CA SER A 274 28.64 -28.34 0.99
C SER A 274 27.18 -28.73 0.84
N THR A 275 26.92 -29.99 0.50
CA THR A 275 25.54 -30.54 0.42
C THR A 275 24.85 -30.51 1.78
N GLU A 276 25.59 -30.77 2.88
CA GLU A 276 25.08 -30.72 4.27
C GLU A 276 24.65 -29.30 4.65
N HIS A 277 25.45 -28.30 4.26
CA HIS A 277 25.11 -26.90 4.46
C HIS A 277 23.84 -26.51 3.67
N PHE A 278 23.71 -27.01 2.44
CA PHE A 278 22.48 -26.82 1.66
C PHE A 278 21.27 -27.46 2.35
N PHE A 279 21.37 -28.74 2.77
CA PHE A 279 20.28 -29.45 3.47
C PHE A 279 19.81 -28.71 4.71
N SER A 280 20.74 -28.33 5.59
CA SER A 280 20.41 -27.64 6.85
C SER A 280 19.79 -26.27 6.61
N SER A 281 20.34 -25.49 5.67
CA SER A 281 19.82 -24.18 5.29
C SER A 281 18.43 -24.27 4.67
N PHE A 282 18.23 -25.22 3.75
CA PHE A 282 16.94 -25.43 3.07
C PHE A 282 15.86 -25.86 4.07
N LYS A 283 16.15 -26.87 4.93
CA LYS A 283 15.20 -27.35 5.94
C LYS A 283 14.86 -26.25 6.97
N LYS A 284 15.85 -25.49 7.44
CA LYS A 284 15.62 -24.37 8.38
C LYS A 284 14.65 -23.33 7.81
N ARG A 285 14.66 -23.11 6.49
CA ARG A 285 13.89 -22.03 5.85
C ARG A 285 12.57 -22.49 5.25
N THR A 286 12.42 -23.77 4.94
CA THR A 286 11.20 -24.32 4.31
C THR A 286 10.41 -25.22 5.22
N GLY A 287 11.01 -25.72 6.31
CA GLY A 287 10.44 -26.76 7.17
C GLY A 287 10.67 -28.18 6.64
N PHE A 288 11.07 -28.36 5.37
CA PHE A 288 11.25 -29.64 4.70
C PHE A 288 12.70 -29.85 4.26
N THR A 289 13.16 -31.08 4.25
CA THR A 289 14.40 -31.43 3.55
C THR A 289 14.22 -31.26 2.03
N PRO A 290 15.30 -31.06 1.24
CA PRO A 290 15.20 -30.98 -0.22
C PRO A 290 14.53 -32.20 -0.86
N LEU A 291 14.74 -33.40 -0.31
CA LEU A 291 14.12 -34.64 -0.81
C LEU A 291 12.62 -34.68 -0.52
N GLU A 292 12.21 -34.35 0.71
CA GLU A 292 10.79 -34.23 1.06
C GLU A 292 10.09 -33.18 0.19
N TYR A 293 10.74 -32.03 -0.02
CA TYR A 293 10.18 -30.96 -0.87
C TYR A 293 9.98 -31.42 -2.30
N ARG A 294 10.92 -32.18 -2.86
CA ARG A 294 10.81 -32.80 -4.19
C ARG A 294 9.62 -33.75 -4.28
N SER A 295 9.46 -34.65 -3.30
CA SER A 295 8.37 -35.63 -3.29
C SER A 295 6.99 -34.98 -3.22
N TYR A 296 6.84 -33.88 -2.46
CA TYR A 296 5.61 -33.09 -2.45
C TYR A 296 5.28 -32.49 -3.81
N GLY A 297 6.27 -31.94 -4.52
CA GLY A 297 6.08 -31.34 -5.83
C GLY A 297 5.73 -32.33 -6.95
N VAL A 298 6.12 -33.60 -6.80
CA VAL A 298 5.80 -34.67 -7.77
C VAL A 298 4.38 -35.21 -7.55
N ASN A 299 3.92 -35.32 -6.29
CA ASN A 299 2.58 -35.83 -5.96
C ASN A 299 1.43 -34.88 -6.32
N VAL A 300 1.71 -33.63 -6.69
CA VAL A 300 0.70 -32.64 -7.15
C VAL A 300 0.52 -32.71 -8.69
N LYS A 301 1.36 -33.48 -9.42
CA LYS A 301 1.29 -33.60 -10.90
C LYS A 301 0.65 -34.90 -11.38
N THR A 302 0.17 -35.76 -10.48
CA THR A 302 -0.65 -36.94 -10.79
C THR A 302 -2.08 -36.72 -10.34
#